data_ed9144f99556f3a06057c20ea843ed90
#
_entry.id   ed9144f99556f3a06057c20ea843ed90
#
_cell.length_a   1.000
_cell.length_b   1.000
_cell.length_c   1.000
_cell.angle_alpha   90.00
_cell.angle_beta   90.00
_cell.angle_gamma   90.00
#
_symmetry.space_group_name_H-M   'P 1'
#
loop_
_entity.id
_entity.type
_entity.pdbx_description
1 polymer ?
#
loop_
_entity_poly.entity_id
_entity_poly.type
_entity_poly.pdbx_seq_one_letter_code
_entity_poly.pdbx_strand_id
1 'polypeptide(L)'
;MYYKRIIDKHLSEWASRDTRKPILLRGARQVGKSSAVRHLGKQFKNYLEINFEMEPQYKAIFMPDLNVNRIVMQISAISGSRIEEGETLLFMDEIQECPEAIMSLRFFKENMPGLHVIAAGSLLEFALAELPTFGVGRIHSMFMYPMTFDEFLLANKEDILLEARNAASSQSPLPEPLHEKLVSLLRTYMLVGGMPECVAKWVETHDYLLCQEVQNDILVSYEDDFPKYKKKADVNLLRNILRSAAVQATKKFVYTKVGDYKTAEVKSALNLLILAGLLIPVTHTSANGFPLGSEADNSYRKILFFDCGLMLRLLGITIGDTTMLTTQILTATAADLVNKGTMAELVAGLEMLHYMTPNLRHELYYWVRLSKNSLAEIDYLLPSHLNILPIEVKAGNQGGMKSLWAFMREKHITEAIRCSLENFGEFCYTDKEDQDTIRHVNIFPLYAVSQIIKSTTSNTM
;
A
#
# COMPACT_ATOMS: atom_id res chain seq x y z
N MET A 1 1.94 18.83 -11.44
CA MET A 1 1.58 19.33 -10.09
C MET A 1 1.96 18.24 -9.08
N TYR A 2 2.39 18.58 -7.84
CA TYR A 2 2.65 17.59 -6.78
C TYR A 2 1.48 17.59 -5.81
N TYR A 3 0.98 16.40 -5.49
CA TYR A 3 -0.04 16.22 -4.47
C TYR A 3 0.62 15.78 -3.16
N LYS A 4 0.16 16.34 -2.05
CA LYS A 4 0.68 16.03 -0.71
C LYS A 4 0.50 14.54 -0.40
N ARG A 5 1.56 13.90 0.13
CA ARG A 5 1.59 12.48 0.43
C ARG A 5 1.83 12.24 1.93
N ILE A 6 1.34 11.13 2.44
CA ILE A 6 1.61 10.69 3.83
C ILE A 6 3.13 10.58 4.06
N ILE A 7 3.86 10.06 3.07
CA ILE A 7 5.32 9.88 3.16
C ILE A 7 6.08 11.20 3.37
N ASP A 8 5.54 12.35 2.96
CA ASP A 8 6.20 13.65 3.07
C ASP A 8 6.56 14.00 4.51
N LYS A 9 5.65 13.70 5.45
CA LYS A 9 5.89 13.89 6.88
C LYS A 9 7.09 13.05 7.34
N HIS A 10 7.13 11.78 6.99
CA HIS A 10 8.19 10.87 7.40
C HIS A 10 9.55 11.23 6.77
N LEU A 11 9.54 11.68 5.52
CA LEU A 11 10.74 12.17 4.85
C LEU A 11 11.28 13.46 5.51
N SER A 12 10.38 14.40 5.86
CA SER A 12 10.76 15.65 6.55
C SER A 12 11.26 15.37 7.98
N GLU A 13 10.60 14.47 8.71
CA GLU A 13 11.07 14.02 10.04
C GLU A 13 12.44 13.35 9.96
N TRP A 14 12.69 12.52 8.94
CA TRP A 14 14.00 11.94 8.71
C TRP A 14 15.06 13.01 8.41
N ALA A 15 14.73 13.98 7.58
CA ALA A 15 15.65 15.04 7.18
C ALA A 15 16.07 15.92 8.37
N SER A 16 15.19 16.10 9.37
CA SER A 16 15.47 16.91 10.55
C SER A 16 16.30 16.21 11.65
N ARG A 17 16.57 14.90 11.53
CA ARG A 17 17.32 14.16 12.54
C ARG A 17 18.81 14.45 12.44
N ASP A 18 19.49 14.65 13.59
CA ASP A 18 20.95 14.83 13.65
C ASP A 18 21.71 13.57 13.22
N THR A 19 21.18 12.40 13.60
CA THR A 19 21.75 11.11 13.21
C THR A 19 20.78 10.39 12.30
N ARG A 20 21.11 10.31 11.01
CA ARG A 20 20.28 9.65 10.01
C ARG A 20 21.04 8.58 9.25
N LYS A 21 20.31 7.59 8.76
CA LYS A 21 20.82 6.60 7.80
C LYS A 21 20.34 7.02 6.42
N PRO A 22 21.09 6.73 5.34
CA PRO A 22 20.57 6.85 3.99
C PRO A 22 19.22 6.14 3.85
N ILE A 23 18.27 6.76 3.17
CA ILE A 23 16.97 6.13 2.87
C ILE A 23 17.08 5.29 1.60
N LEU A 24 16.47 4.12 1.64
CA LEU A 24 16.12 3.33 0.49
C LEU A 24 14.59 3.36 0.34
N LEU A 25 14.10 4.18 -0.59
CA LEU A 25 12.66 4.37 -0.82
C LEU A 25 12.16 3.31 -1.79
N ARG A 26 11.31 2.42 -1.27
CA ARG A 26 10.82 1.20 -1.93
C ARG A 26 9.33 1.35 -2.27
N GLY A 27 8.87 0.60 -3.23
CA GLY A 27 7.46 0.58 -3.66
C GLY A 27 7.32 0.35 -5.14
N ALA A 28 6.12 0.03 -5.61
CA ALA A 28 5.83 -0.24 -7.01
C ALA A 28 6.25 0.93 -7.94
N ARG A 29 6.37 0.65 -9.21
CA ARG A 29 6.64 1.69 -10.22
C ARG A 29 5.49 2.70 -10.26
N GLN A 30 5.78 3.97 -10.58
CA GLN A 30 4.79 5.04 -10.78
C GLN A 30 3.95 5.43 -9.54
N VAL A 31 4.27 4.95 -8.32
CA VAL A 31 3.59 5.38 -7.08
C VAL A 31 4.03 6.77 -6.61
N GLY A 32 4.99 7.43 -7.29
CA GLY A 32 5.40 8.80 -7.03
C GLY A 32 6.67 8.96 -6.18
N LYS A 33 7.53 7.93 -6.06
CA LYS A 33 8.77 7.97 -5.27
C LYS A 33 9.66 9.15 -5.61
N SER A 34 10.07 9.28 -6.88
CA SER A 34 10.96 10.37 -7.34
C SER A 34 10.32 11.75 -7.15
N SER A 35 9.00 11.86 -7.35
CA SER A 35 8.25 13.10 -7.12
C SER A 35 8.25 13.52 -5.66
N ALA A 36 8.14 12.57 -4.72
CA ALA A 36 8.20 12.84 -3.27
C ALA A 36 9.60 13.33 -2.86
N VAL A 37 10.66 12.70 -3.38
CA VAL A 37 12.05 13.12 -3.10
C VAL A 37 12.34 14.50 -3.70
N ARG A 38 11.91 14.77 -4.94
CA ARG A 38 12.03 16.11 -5.56
C ARG A 38 11.25 17.17 -4.76
N HIS A 39 10.10 16.80 -4.18
CA HIS A 39 9.35 17.69 -3.32
C HIS A 39 10.12 18.02 -2.03
N LEU A 40 10.66 17.00 -1.36
CA LEU A 40 11.54 17.19 -0.22
C LEU A 40 12.78 18.03 -0.56
N GLY A 41 13.36 17.82 -1.75
CA GLY A 41 14.55 18.52 -2.23
C GLY A 41 14.42 20.04 -2.24
N LYS A 42 13.19 20.58 -2.36
CA LYS A 42 12.93 22.01 -2.29
C LYS A 42 13.21 22.64 -0.91
N GLN A 43 13.36 21.84 0.12
CA GLN A 43 13.68 22.30 1.48
C GLN A 43 15.21 22.42 1.70
N PHE A 44 16.02 21.95 0.76
CA PHE A 44 17.48 21.97 0.84
C PHE A 44 18.07 23.12 0.05
N LYS A 45 19.22 23.61 0.49
CA LYS A 45 19.99 24.61 -0.25
C LYS A 45 20.47 24.06 -1.60
N ASN A 46 20.91 22.81 -1.60
CA ASN A 46 21.38 22.11 -2.78
C ASN A 46 20.58 20.79 -2.95
N TYR A 47 20.06 20.56 -4.13
CA TYR A 47 19.43 19.29 -4.50
C TYR A 47 20.14 18.75 -5.72
N LEU A 48 20.64 17.54 -5.60
CA LEU A 48 21.29 16.84 -6.70
C LEU A 48 20.65 15.48 -6.93
N GLU A 49 20.14 15.27 -8.13
CA GLU A 49 19.54 14.01 -8.57
C GLU A 49 20.43 13.35 -9.61
N ILE A 50 20.67 12.05 -9.46
CA ILE A 50 21.35 11.19 -10.42
C ILE A 50 20.38 10.08 -10.79
N ASN A 51 20.06 9.95 -12.07
CA ASN A 51 19.24 8.85 -12.56
C ASN A 51 20.13 7.86 -13.32
N PHE A 52 20.36 6.67 -12.78
CA PHE A 52 21.29 5.69 -13.36
C PHE A 52 20.79 5.05 -14.66
N GLU A 53 19.52 5.13 -14.99
CA GLU A 53 18.97 4.70 -16.27
C GLU A 53 19.20 5.76 -17.36
N MET A 54 18.94 7.04 -17.03
CA MET A 54 19.08 8.16 -17.99
C MET A 54 20.53 8.63 -18.14
N GLU A 55 21.33 8.50 -17.10
CA GLU A 55 22.70 9.03 -17.01
C GLU A 55 23.70 7.91 -16.64
N PRO A 56 23.85 6.89 -17.50
CA PRO A 56 24.66 5.69 -17.22
C PRO A 56 26.15 6.00 -16.98
N GLN A 57 26.64 7.17 -17.38
CA GLN A 57 28.02 7.62 -17.14
C GLN A 57 28.34 7.71 -15.64
N TYR A 58 27.35 7.99 -14.78
CA TYR A 58 27.57 8.03 -13.34
C TYR A 58 27.88 6.64 -12.75
N LYS A 59 27.51 5.54 -13.40
CA LYS A 59 27.84 4.17 -12.93
C LYS A 59 29.34 3.98 -12.78
N ALA A 60 30.13 4.55 -13.70
CA ALA A 60 31.60 4.46 -13.67
C ALA A 60 32.24 5.06 -12.41
N ILE A 61 31.58 6.00 -11.74
CA ILE A 61 32.07 6.61 -10.50
C ILE A 61 32.12 5.59 -9.36
N PHE A 62 31.22 4.61 -9.35
CA PHE A 62 31.09 3.62 -8.28
C PHE A 62 31.93 2.35 -8.52
N MET A 63 32.45 2.14 -9.73
CA MET A 63 33.14 0.90 -10.12
C MET A 63 34.53 0.70 -9.47
N PRO A 64 35.41 1.72 -9.36
CA PRO A 64 36.78 1.48 -8.87
C PRO A 64 36.86 1.04 -7.41
N ASP A 65 36.07 1.70 -6.56
CA ASP A 65 35.97 1.47 -5.12
C ASP A 65 34.71 2.15 -4.58
N LEU A 66 34.40 1.92 -3.29
CA LEU A 66 33.28 2.53 -2.61
C LEU A 66 33.68 3.69 -1.68
N ASN A 67 34.78 4.38 -2.01
CA ASN A 67 35.27 5.55 -1.27
C ASN A 67 34.32 6.74 -1.50
N VAL A 68 33.54 7.08 -0.48
CA VAL A 68 32.49 8.11 -0.54
C VAL A 68 33.07 9.49 -0.86
N ASN A 69 34.24 9.85 -0.30
CA ASN A 69 34.85 11.15 -0.57
C ASN A 69 35.22 11.31 -2.04
N ARG A 70 35.77 10.26 -2.66
CA ARG A 70 36.07 10.23 -4.10
C ARG A 70 34.77 10.28 -4.92
N ILE A 71 33.76 9.48 -4.55
CA ILE A 71 32.45 9.45 -5.21
C ILE A 71 31.83 10.85 -5.21
N VAL A 72 31.74 11.49 -4.03
CA VAL A 72 31.15 12.84 -3.88
C VAL A 72 31.92 13.89 -4.68
N MET A 73 33.27 13.84 -4.63
CA MET A 73 34.10 14.76 -5.43
C MET A 73 33.84 14.61 -6.93
N GLN A 74 33.77 13.37 -7.43
CA GLN A 74 33.54 13.13 -8.87
C GLN A 74 32.13 13.50 -9.29
N ILE A 75 31.11 13.20 -8.48
CA ILE A 75 29.74 13.65 -8.74
C ILE A 75 29.69 15.17 -8.79
N SER A 76 30.30 15.86 -7.80
CA SER A 76 30.34 17.32 -7.78
C SER A 76 31.02 17.91 -9.01
N ALA A 77 32.12 17.31 -9.46
CA ALA A 77 32.86 17.75 -10.64
C ALA A 77 32.06 17.60 -11.95
N ILE A 78 31.33 16.49 -12.10
CA ILE A 78 30.50 16.22 -13.29
C ILE A 78 29.26 17.09 -13.30
N SER A 79 28.57 17.20 -12.15
CA SER A 79 27.31 17.98 -12.05
C SER A 79 27.51 19.47 -11.98
N GLY A 80 28.74 19.94 -11.68
CA GLY A 80 29.02 21.37 -11.45
C GLY A 80 28.44 21.89 -10.14
N SER A 81 27.92 21.02 -9.27
CA SER A 81 27.26 21.37 -8.01
C SER A 81 28.05 20.81 -6.81
N ARG A 82 28.30 21.66 -5.81
CA ARG A 82 28.96 21.22 -4.58
C ARG A 82 28.01 20.38 -3.73
N ILE A 83 28.51 19.27 -3.22
CA ILE A 83 27.82 18.40 -2.25
C ILE A 83 28.41 18.71 -0.88
N GLU A 84 27.59 19.28 0.00
CA GLU A 84 27.96 19.71 1.36
C GLU A 84 27.06 19.02 2.39
N GLU A 85 27.69 18.49 3.45
CA GLU A 85 26.95 17.86 4.56
C GLU A 85 26.03 18.89 5.23
N GLY A 86 24.80 18.49 5.56
CA GLY A 86 23.78 19.35 6.17
C GLY A 86 23.00 20.21 5.17
N GLU A 87 23.57 20.56 4.02
CA GLU A 87 22.96 21.49 3.05
C GLU A 87 22.44 20.81 1.78
N THR A 88 23.01 19.63 1.43
CA THR A 88 22.70 18.94 0.18
C THR A 88 21.85 17.72 0.41
N LEU A 89 20.80 17.56 -0.40
CA LEU A 89 20.10 16.27 -0.60
C LEU A 89 20.64 15.62 -1.89
N LEU A 90 21.33 14.49 -1.73
CA LEU A 90 21.75 13.64 -2.85
C LEU A 90 20.68 12.58 -3.09
N PHE A 91 20.09 12.57 -4.27
CA PHE A 91 19.10 11.60 -4.70
C PHE A 91 19.65 10.70 -5.79
N MET A 92 19.63 9.39 -5.56
CA MET A 92 20.04 8.35 -6.51
C MET A 92 18.78 7.62 -6.98
N ASP A 93 18.28 7.99 -8.16
CA ASP A 93 17.09 7.39 -8.77
C ASP A 93 17.48 6.21 -9.67
N GLU A 94 16.56 5.24 -9.80
CA GLU A 94 16.75 3.96 -10.51
C GLU A 94 18.05 3.25 -10.08
N ILE A 95 18.30 3.24 -8.76
CA ILE A 95 19.56 2.75 -8.17
C ILE A 95 19.86 1.28 -8.46
N GLN A 96 18.82 0.45 -8.78
CA GLN A 96 19.00 -0.95 -9.16
C GLN A 96 19.84 -1.12 -10.44
N GLU A 97 19.96 -0.07 -11.24
CA GLU A 97 20.82 -0.03 -12.43
C GLU A 97 22.33 0.07 -12.11
N CYS A 98 22.69 0.29 -10.82
CA CYS A 98 24.06 0.38 -10.33
C CYS A 98 24.18 -0.33 -8.96
N PRO A 99 24.43 -1.65 -8.94
CA PRO A 99 24.59 -2.43 -7.70
C PRO A 99 25.65 -1.85 -6.76
N GLU A 100 26.73 -1.29 -7.28
CA GLU A 100 27.82 -0.66 -6.53
C GLU A 100 27.30 0.60 -5.79
N ALA A 101 26.40 1.36 -6.40
CA ALA A 101 25.79 2.51 -5.73
C ALA A 101 24.93 2.05 -4.53
N ILE A 102 24.19 0.94 -4.65
CA ILE A 102 23.45 0.36 -3.52
C ILE A 102 24.42 -0.04 -2.40
N MET A 103 25.52 -0.70 -2.72
CA MET A 103 26.54 -1.10 -1.75
C MET A 103 27.22 0.11 -1.10
N SER A 104 27.35 1.24 -1.80
CA SER A 104 27.96 2.46 -1.28
C SER A 104 27.14 3.13 -0.18
N LEU A 105 25.81 2.92 -0.12
CA LEU A 105 24.93 3.59 0.84
C LEU A 105 25.40 3.41 2.31
N ARG A 106 25.91 2.23 2.68
CA ARG A 106 26.43 2.00 4.04
C ARG A 106 27.60 2.91 4.36
N PHE A 107 28.47 3.19 3.38
CA PHE A 107 29.67 4.00 3.58
C PHE A 107 29.34 5.48 3.66
N PHE A 108 28.25 5.95 3.02
CA PHE A 108 27.72 7.30 3.26
C PHE A 108 27.34 7.48 4.73
N LYS A 109 26.71 6.47 5.38
CA LYS A 109 26.43 6.53 6.81
C LYS A 109 27.69 6.59 7.66
N GLU A 110 28.74 5.86 7.29
CA GLU A 110 29.96 5.72 8.07
C GLU A 110 30.91 6.91 7.91
N ASN A 111 31.04 7.45 6.68
CA ASN A 111 32.07 8.42 6.35
C ASN A 111 31.55 9.85 6.12
N MET A 112 30.24 10.02 5.83
CA MET A 112 29.58 11.31 5.64
C MET A 112 28.20 11.32 6.30
N PRO A 113 28.11 11.16 7.63
CA PRO A 113 26.84 10.99 8.34
C PRO A 113 25.93 12.23 8.29
N GLY A 114 26.49 13.40 8.01
CA GLY A 114 25.75 14.67 7.84
C GLY A 114 25.11 14.82 6.46
N LEU A 115 25.52 14.02 5.46
CA LEU A 115 24.92 14.12 4.12
C LEU A 115 23.55 13.44 4.08
N HIS A 116 22.58 14.13 3.48
CA HIS A 116 21.27 13.56 3.23
C HIS A 116 21.30 12.76 1.94
N VAL A 117 21.13 11.45 2.04
CA VAL A 117 21.14 10.54 0.89
C VAL A 117 19.84 9.76 0.84
N ILE A 118 19.14 9.85 -0.29
CA ILE A 118 17.98 9.02 -0.61
C ILE A 118 18.27 8.28 -1.90
N ALA A 119 17.96 7.00 -1.92
CA ALA A 119 17.98 6.18 -3.11
C ALA A 119 16.58 5.60 -3.36
N ALA A 120 16.19 5.51 -4.62
CA ALA A 120 14.92 4.91 -5.03
C ALA A 120 15.10 4.03 -6.27
N GLY A 121 14.19 3.09 -6.44
CA GLY A 121 14.13 2.25 -7.64
C GLY A 121 12.86 1.42 -7.67
N SER A 122 12.43 1.06 -8.86
CA SER A 122 11.19 0.32 -9.08
C SER A 122 11.36 -1.20 -8.93
N LEU A 123 12.53 -1.73 -9.30
CA LEU A 123 12.86 -3.16 -9.27
C LEU A 123 13.89 -3.50 -8.20
N LEU A 124 13.96 -2.67 -7.19
CA LEU A 124 14.99 -2.68 -6.18
C LEU A 124 15.09 -4.00 -5.40
N GLU A 125 13.95 -4.64 -5.11
CA GLU A 125 13.92 -5.93 -4.40
C GLU A 125 14.70 -7.03 -5.11
N PHE A 126 14.72 -6.99 -6.44
CA PHE A 126 15.45 -7.96 -7.25
C PHE A 126 16.95 -7.70 -7.22
N ALA A 127 17.36 -6.44 -7.31
CA ALA A 127 18.75 -6.07 -7.19
C ALA A 127 19.29 -6.42 -5.80
N LEU A 128 18.51 -6.14 -4.73
CA LEU A 128 18.90 -6.48 -3.36
C LEU A 128 19.08 -7.98 -3.14
N ALA A 129 18.26 -8.82 -3.78
CA ALA A 129 18.37 -10.28 -3.66
C ALA A 129 19.62 -10.85 -4.35
N GLU A 130 20.24 -10.11 -5.27
CA GLU A 130 21.45 -10.52 -6.01
C GLU A 130 22.74 -10.01 -5.36
N LEU A 131 22.65 -9.05 -4.42
CA LEU A 131 23.82 -8.51 -3.75
C LEU A 131 24.39 -9.51 -2.73
N PRO A 132 25.73 -9.71 -2.71
CA PRO A 132 26.39 -10.60 -1.76
C PRO A 132 26.28 -10.08 -0.32
N THR A 133 26.24 -8.77 -0.14
CA THR A 133 26.03 -8.12 1.15
C THR A 133 25.24 -6.83 0.96
N PHE A 134 24.16 -6.69 1.73
CA PHE A 134 23.40 -5.46 1.79
C PHE A 134 23.62 -4.82 3.16
N GLY A 135 23.91 -3.52 3.22
CA GLY A 135 24.32 -2.74 4.40
C GLY A 135 23.42 -2.85 5.63
N VAL A 136 23.36 -4.06 6.20
CA VAL A 136 22.51 -4.39 7.35
C VAL A 136 22.77 -3.43 8.51
N GLY A 137 21.70 -2.79 8.97
CA GLY A 137 21.76 -1.85 10.08
C GLY A 137 22.27 -0.43 9.73
N ARG A 138 22.75 -0.18 8.49
CA ARG A 138 23.29 1.12 8.04
C ARG A 138 22.37 1.88 7.10
N ILE A 139 21.34 1.25 6.59
CA ILE A 139 20.37 1.80 5.62
C ILE A 139 18.98 1.76 6.25
N HIS A 140 18.17 2.76 5.97
CA HIS A 140 16.79 2.88 6.42
C HIS A 140 15.84 2.64 5.23
N SER A 141 15.06 1.57 5.27
CA SER A 141 14.05 1.32 4.25
C SER A 141 12.76 2.07 4.58
N MET A 142 12.20 2.74 3.58
CA MET A 142 10.84 3.29 3.64
C MET A 142 10.01 2.75 2.48
N PHE A 143 8.74 2.46 2.74
CA PHE A 143 7.82 1.90 1.74
C PHE A 143 6.77 2.93 1.35
N MET A 144 6.59 3.09 0.04
CA MET A 144 5.63 4.01 -0.54
C MET A 144 4.63 3.24 -1.41
N TYR A 145 3.36 3.53 -1.20
CA TYR A 145 2.24 2.88 -1.85
C TYR A 145 1.49 3.87 -2.78
N PRO A 146 0.50 3.45 -3.57
CA PRO A 146 -0.44 4.35 -4.22
C PRO A 146 -1.07 5.34 -3.25
N MET A 147 -1.72 6.38 -3.75
CA MET A 147 -2.38 7.39 -2.93
C MET A 147 -3.53 6.76 -2.14
N THR A 148 -3.66 7.15 -0.87
CA THR A 148 -4.79 6.78 -0.02
C THR A 148 -6.03 7.59 -0.36
N PHE A 149 -7.17 7.18 0.21
CA PHE A 149 -8.40 7.98 0.09
C PHE A 149 -8.27 9.39 0.68
N ASP A 150 -7.55 9.55 1.80
CA ASP A 150 -7.28 10.89 2.37
C ASP A 150 -6.44 11.76 1.39
N GLU A 151 -5.42 11.17 0.77
CA GLU A 151 -4.60 11.87 -0.23
C GLU A 151 -5.42 12.20 -1.49
N PHE A 152 -6.35 11.33 -1.88
CA PHE A 152 -7.29 11.60 -2.96
C PHE A 152 -8.24 12.75 -2.62
N LEU A 153 -8.77 12.83 -1.39
CA LEU A 153 -9.59 13.96 -0.92
C LEU A 153 -8.80 15.26 -0.98
N LEU A 154 -7.57 15.27 -0.46
CA LEU A 154 -6.70 16.44 -0.50
C LEU A 154 -6.37 16.88 -1.94
N ALA A 155 -6.14 15.93 -2.85
CA ALA A 155 -5.92 16.23 -4.27
C ALA A 155 -7.14 16.89 -4.92
N ASN A 156 -8.35 16.51 -4.50
CA ASN A 156 -9.62 17.09 -4.94
C ASN A 156 -10.04 18.35 -4.15
N LYS A 157 -9.17 18.91 -3.27
CA LYS A 157 -9.43 20.08 -2.44
C LYS A 157 -10.62 19.93 -1.48
N GLU A 158 -10.81 18.71 -0.98
CA GLU A 158 -11.84 18.36 0.00
C GLU A 158 -11.29 18.38 1.45
N ASP A 159 -10.42 19.34 1.77
CA ASP A 159 -9.74 19.45 3.07
C ASP A 159 -10.75 19.60 4.22
N ILE A 160 -11.77 20.47 4.04
CA ILE A 160 -12.80 20.73 5.05
C ILE A 160 -13.62 19.43 5.32
N LEU A 161 -13.93 18.68 4.27
CA LEU A 161 -14.65 17.41 4.39
C LEU A 161 -13.81 16.37 5.12
N LEU A 162 -12.51 16.35 4.84
CA LEU A 162 -11.56 15.47 5.54
C LEU A 162 -11.45 15.84 7.03
N GLU A 163 -11.41 17.12 7.38
CA GLU A 163 -11.41 17.59 8.76
C GLU A 163 -12.71 17.20 9.48
N ALA A 164 -13.87 17.41 8.85
CA ALA A 164 -15.15 17.00 9.41
C ALA A 164 -15.21 15.48 9.67
N ARG A 165 -14.73 14.67 8.71
CA ARG A 165 -14.63 13.21 8.87
C ARG A 165 -13.70 12.83 10.03
N ASN A 166 -12.56 13.52 10.19
CA ASN A 166 -11.60 13.24 11.26
C ASN A 166 -12.13 13.61 12.67
N ALA A 167 -13.07 14.53 12.76
CA ALA A 167 -13.72 14.92 14.02
C ALA A 167 -14.90 14.00 14.39
N ALA A 168 -15.40 13.19 13.46
CA ALA A 168 -16.54 12.32 13.68
C ALA A 168 -16.18 11.07 14.50
N SER A 169 -17.15 10.55 15.25
CA SER A 169 -17.05 9.35 16.07
C SER A 169 -18.40 8.63 16.19
N SER A 170 -18.44 7.49 16.88
CA SER A 170 -19.70 6.78 17.18
C SER A 170 -20.69 7.63 17.96
N GLN A 171 -20.21 8.51 18.88
CA GLN A 171 -21.05 9.41 19.67
C GLN A 171 -21.42 10.70 18.92
N SER A 172 -20.68 11.06 17.89
CA SER A 172 -20.91 12.23 17.05
C SER A 172 -20.71 11.88 15.58
N PRO A 173 -21.64 11.11 14.98
CA PRO A 173 -21.54 10.72 13.59
C PRO A 173 -21.67 11.92 12.66
N LEU A 174 -21.25 11.75 11.41
CA LEU A 174 -21.38 12.79 10.41
C LEU A 174 -22.84 13.11 10.10
N PRO A 175 -23.19 14.38 9.84
CA PRO A 175 -24.45 14.72 9.20
C PRO A 175 -24.62 13.98 7.87
N GLU A 176 -25.84 13.51 7.58
CA GLU A 176 -26.13 12.67 6.43
C GLU A 176 -25.60 13.23 5.10
N PRO A 177 -25.72 14.53 4.77
CA PRO A 177 -25.18 15.06 3.51
C PRO A 177 -23.65 14.93 3.38
N LEU A 178 -22.91 15.04 4.49
CA LEU A 178 -21.44 14.86 4.49
C LEU A 178 -21.08 13.39 4.35
N HIS A 179 -21.83 12.51 5.02
CA HIS A 179 -21.67 11.07 4.91
C HIS A 179 -21.90 10.61 3.44
N GLU A 180 -23.00 10.99 2.83
CA GLU A 180 -23.32 10.67 1.44
C GLU A 180 -22.27 11.18 0.46
N LYS A 181 -21.77 12.41 0.66
CA LYS A 181 -20.70 12.98 -0.16
C LYS A 181 -19.42 12.16 -0.06
N LEU A 182 -19.01 11.75 1.14
CA LEU A 182 -17.84 10.89 1.35
C LEU A 182 -18.00 9.51 0.71
N VAL A 183 -19.18 8.90 0.82
CA VAL A 183 -19.49 7.63 0.14
C VAL A 183 -19.40 7.78 -1.38
N SER A 184 -19.89 8.88 -1.94
CA SER A 184 -19.77 9.18 -3.38
C SER A 184 -18.31 9.34 -3.82
N LEU A 185 -17.52 10.10 -3.07
CA LEU A 185 -16.10 10.29 -3.35
C LEU A 185 -15.30 8.99 -3.20
N LEU A 186 -15.65 8.14 -2.21
CA LEU A 186 -15.04 6.83 -2.07
C LEU A 186 -15.32 5.93 -3.29
N ARG A 187 -16.53 5.94 -3.81
CA ARG A 187 -16.87 5.21 -5.04
C ARG A 187 -16.05 5.71 -6.23
N THR A 188 -15.88 7.02 -6.34
CA THR A 188 -15.00 7.61 -7.36
C THR A 188 -13.56 7.14 -7.20
N TYR A 189 -13.03 7.19 -5.98
CA TYR A 189 -11.70 6.69 -5.69
C TYR A 189 -11.52 5.21 -6.03
N MET A 190 -12.51 4.37 -5.75
CA MET A 190 -12.46 2.94 -6.13
C MET A 190 -12.31 2.72 -7.64
N LEU A 191 -12.87 3.61 -8.46
CA LEU A 191 -12.79 3.54 -9.93
C LEU A 191 -11.48 4.15 -10.47
N VAL A 192 -11.09 5.31 -9.94
CA VAL A 192 -9.87 6.02 -10.36
C VAL A 192 -8.61 5.32 -9.85
N GLY A 193 -8.68 4.76 -8.63
CA GLY A 193 -7.53 4.21 -7.93
C GLY A 193 -6.67 5.29 -7.25
N GLY A 194 -5.57 4.82 -6.64
CA GLY A 194 -4.59 5.68 -5.97
C GLY A 194 -3.32 5.94 -6.79
N MET A 195 -3.25 5.53 -8.05
CA MET A 195 -2.09 5.85 -8.89
C MET A 195 -2.01 7.35 -9.14
N PRO A 196 -0.88 8.03 -8.80
CA PRO A 196 -0.80 9.50 -8.85
C PRO A 196 -1.17 10.11 -10.21
N GLU A 197 -0.83 9.44 -11.31
CA GLU A 197 -1.16 9.91 -12.65
C GLU A 197 -2.67 9.82 -12.95
N CYS A 198 -3.32 8.73 -12.49
CA CYS A 198 -4.77 8.58 -12.60
C CYS A 198 -5.50 9.63 -11.76
N VAL A 199 -5.04 9.86 -10.51
CA VAL A 199 -5.60 10.90 -9.64
C VAL A 199 -5.41 12.29 -10.25
N ALA A 200 -4.24 12.58 -10.81
CA ALA A 200 -3.97 13.86 -11.49
C ALA A 200 -4.91 14.07 -12.68
N LYS A 201 -5.11 13.04 -13.49
CA LYS A 201 -6.02 13.09 -14.64
C LYS A 201 -7.46 13.32 -14.21
N TRP A 202 -7.89 12.64 -13.15
CA TRP A 202 -9.22 12.85 -12.56
C TRP A 202 -9.42 14.29 -12.05
N VAL A 203 -8.48 14.81 -11.27
CA VAL A 203 -8.54 16.17 -10.72
C VAL A 203 -8.56 17.25 -11.82
N GLU A 204 -7.87 16.99 -12.94
CA GLU A 204 -7.81 17.91 -14.08
C GLU A 204 -9.10 17.92 -14.88
N THR A 205 -9.71 16.74 -15.11
CA THR A 205 -10.74 16.59 -16.15
C THR A 205 -12.10 16.17 -15.61
N HIS A 206 -12.15 15.53 -14.46
CA HIS A 206 -13.33 14.81 -13.93
C HIS A 206 -13.93 13.84 -14.96
N ASP A 207 -13.09 13.34 -15.89
CA ASP A 207 -13.46 12.40 -16.93
C ASP A 207 -12.84 11.02 -16.66
N TYR A 208 -13.70 10.05 -16.42
CA TYR A 208 -13.25 8.69 -16.11
C TYR A 208 -12.70 7.97 -17.33
N LEU A 209 -13.12 8.28 -18.55
CA LEU A 209 -12.58 7.67 -19.77
C LEU A 209 -11.10 8.02 -19.94
N LEU A 210 -10.74 9.28 -19.69
CA LEU A 210 -9.35 9.71 -19.73
C LEU A 210 -8.53 9.07 -18.61
N CYS A 211 -9.13 8.81 -17.44
CA CYS A 211 -8.47 8.03 -16.39
C CYS A 211 -8.22 6.58 -16.82
N GLN A 212 -9.15 5.96 -17.56
CA GLN A 212 -8.97 4.60 -18.08
C GLN A 212 -7.82 4.51 -19.08
N GLU A 213 -7.61 5.52 -19.92
CA GLU A 213 -6.44 5.57 -20.81
C GLU A 213 -5.14 5.51 -20.00
N VAL A 214 -5.02 6.34 -18.97
CA VAL A 214 -3.87 6.33 -18.05
C VAL A 214 -3.72 4.98 -17.34
N GLN A 215 -4.82 4.39 -16.88
CA GLN A 215 -4.80 3.07 -16.25
C GLN A 215 -4.29 1.98 -17.20
N ASN A 216 -4.68 2.04 -18.49
CA ASN A 216 -4.17 1.13 -19.51
C ASN A 216 -2.67 1.28 -19.70
N ASP A 217 -2.19 2.51 -19.86
CA ASP A 217 -0.77 2.80 -20.07
C ASP A 217 0.08 2.29 -18.88
N ILE A 218 -0.43 2.47 -17.66
CA ILE A 218 0.21 1.94 -16.46
C ILE A 218 0.26 0.40 -16.49
N LEU A 219 -0.85 -0.28 -16.81
CA LEU A 219 -0.89 -1.75 -16.86
C LEU A 219 0.03 -2.29 -17.95
N VAL A 220 0.05 -1.68 -19.15
CA VAL A 220 0.98 -2.02 -20.23
C VAL A 220 2.42 -1.85 -19.76
N SER A 221 2.75 -0.74 -19.11
CA SER A 221 4.10 -0.45 -18.60
C SER A 221 4.56 -1.51 -17.58
N TYR A 222 3.66 -2.05 -16.74
CA TYR A 222 3.99 -3.17 -15.84
C TYR A 222 4.23 -4.48 -16.60
N GLU A 223 3.42 -4.78 -17.61
CA GLU A 223 3.62 -5.96 -18.44
C GLU A 223 4.91 -5.88 -19.26
N ASP A 224 5.30 -4.69 -19.72
CA ASP A 224 6.56 -4.44 -20.43
C ASP A 224 7.81 -4.57 -19.52
N ASP A 225 7.65 -4.45 -18.22
CA ASP A 225 8.73 -4.73 -17.25
C ASP A 225 8.92 -6.24 -17.00
N PHE A 226 7.93 -7.09 -17.26
CA PHE A 226 8.03 -8.54 -16.99
C PHE A 226 9.21 -9.24 -17.69
N PRO A 227 9.65 -8.89 -18.91
CA PRO A 227 10.86 -9.44 -19.50
C PRO A 227 12.12 -9.24 -18.65
N LYS A 228 12.20 -8.22 -17.82
CA LYS A 228 13.32 -8.01 -16.89
C LYS A 228 13.41 -9.14 -15.85
N TYR A 229 12.29 -9.85 -15.58
CA TYR A 229 12.22 -11.01 -14.69
C TYR A 229 12.46 -12.35 -15.39
N LYS A 230 12.69 -12.38 -16.71
CA LYS A 230 12.79 -13.58 -17.53
C LYS A 230 13.77 -14.63 -17.00
N LYS A 231 14.84 -14.21 -16.34
CA LYS A 231 15.79 -15.13 -15.69
C LYS A 231 15.20 -15.89 -14.51
N LYS A 232 14.11 -15.41 -13.93
CA LYS A 232 13.50 -15.92 -12.68
C LYS A 232 12.12 -16.55 -12.88
N ALA A 233 11.37 -16.11 -13.92
CA ALA A 233 10.03 -16.65 -14.22
C ALA A 233 9.65 -16.45 -15.69
N ASP A 234 8.75 -17.29 -16.18
CA ASP A 234 8.12 -17.11 -17.50
C ASP A 234 7.22 -15.86 -17.52
N VAL A 235 7.32 -15.06 -18.57
CA VAL A 235 6.57 -13.80 -18.70
C VAL A 235 5.05 -14.03 -18.78
N ASN A 236 4.62 -15.10 -19.49
CA ASN A 236 3.20 -15.43 -19.58
C ASN A 236 2.65 -15.91 -18.25
N LEU A 237 3.45 -16.64 -17.46
CA LEU A 237 3.08 -17.02 -16.10
C LEU A 237 2.87 -15.79 -15.22
N LEU A 238 3.74 -14.79 -15.28
CA LEU A 238 3.58 -13.52 -14.53
C LEU A 238 2.29 -12.80 -14.90
N ARG A 239 1.99 -12.68 -16.22
CA ARG A 239 0.71 -12.12 -16.69
C ARG A 239 -0.51 -12.88 -16.19
N ASN A 240 -0.45 -14.22 -16.27
CA ASN A 240 -1.55 -15.07 -15.81
C ASN A 240 -1.76 -14.96 -14.30
N ILE A 241 -0.69 -14.86 -13.50
CA ILE A 241 -0.78 -14.65 -12.05
C ILE A 241 -1.40 -13.30 -11.75
N LEU A 242 -0.98 -12.23 -12.43
CA LEU A 242 -1.51 -10.89 -12.22
C LEU A 242 -3.03 -10.85 -12.46
N ARG A 243 -3.50 -11.42 -13.58
CA ARG A 243 -4.92 -11.54 -13.90
C ARG A 243 -5.67 -12.44 -12.91
N SER A 244 -5.09 -13.59 -12.57
CA SER A 244 -5.68 -14.53 -11.62
C SER A 244 -5.80 -13.92 -10.23
N ALA A 245 -4.83 -13.10 -9.80
CA ALA A 245 -4.86 -12.38 -8.54
C ALA A 245 -5.99 -11.34 -8.48
N ALA A 246 -6.25 -10.62 -9.58
CA ALA A 246 -7.39 -9.72 -9.68
C ALA A 246 -8.73 -10.47 -9.56
N VAL A 247 -8.89 -11.61 -10.26
CA VAL A 247 -10.10 -12.45 -10.20
C VAL A 247 -10.30 -13.06 -8.82
N GLN A 248 -9.23 -13.46 -8.14
CA GLN A 248 -9.26 -14.11 -6.83
C GLN A 248 -9.04 -13.13 -5.67
N ALA A 249 -9.02 -11.81 -5.94
CA ALA A 249 -8.75 -10.79 -4.92
C ALA A 249 -9.64 -11.01 -3.68
N THR A 250 -9.04 -10.85 -2.51
CA THR A 250 -9.65 -11.04 -1.17
C THR A 250 -10.14 -12.47 -0.86
N LYS A 251 -9.98 -13.41 -1.77
CA LYS A 251 -10.29 -14.83 -1.54
C LYS A 251 -8.99 -15.62 -1.36
N LYS A 252 -9.08 -16.79 -0.72
CA LYS A 252 -7.95 -17.72 -0.67
C LYS A 252 -7.42 -17.95 -2.08
N PHE A 253 -6.12 -17.65 -2.28
CA PHE A 253 -5.49 -17.80 -3.59
C PHE A 253 -5.30 -19.27 -3.95
N VAL A 254 -5.90 -19.69 -5.04
CA VAL A 254 -5.86 -21.07 -5.55
C VAL A 254 -4.89 -21.13 -6.72
N TYR A 255 -3.73 -21.74 -6.50
CA TYR A 255 -2.63 -21.78 -7.48
C TYR A 255 -3.02 -22.46 -8.79
N THR A 256 -3.88 -23.50 -8.76
CA THR A 256 -4.34 -24.23 -9.96
C THR A 256 -5.26 -23.41 -10.86
N LYS A 257 -5.80 -22.27 -10.38
CA LYS A 257 -6.62 -21.37 -11.19
C LYS A 257 -5.80 -20.40 -12.05
N VAL A 258 -4.48 -20.40 -11.92
CA VAL A 258 -3.58 -19.56 -12.73
C VAL A 258 -3.44 -20.11 -14.15
N GLY A 259 -3.55 -21.44 -14.32
CA GLY A 259 -3.39 -22.14 -15.60
C GLY A 259 -2.68 -23.48 -15.40
N ASP A 260 -2.29 -24.08 -16.50
CA ASP A 260 -1.57 -25.37 -16.50
C ASP A 260 -0.07 -25.16 -16.23
N TYR A 261 0.25 -24.88 -14.95
CA TYR A 261 1.60 -24.69 -14.44
C TYR A 261 1.83 -25.49 -13.17
N LYS A 262 3.09 -25.85 -12.91
CA LYS A 262 3.44 -26.48 -11.62
C LYS A 262 3.24 -25.51 -10.46
N THR A 263 2.65 -25.97 -9.39
CA THR A 263 2.39 -25.15 -8.19
C THR A 263 3.65 -24.44 -7.66
N ALA A 264 4.81 -25.09 -7.74
CA ALA A 264 6.07 -24.51 -7.30
C ALA A 264 6.48 -23.29 -8.18
N GLU A 265 6.27 -23.38 -9.49
CA GLU A 265 6.55 -22.28 -10.43
C GLU A 265 5.60 -21.11 -10.16
N VAL A 266 4.30 -21.39 -9.96
CA VAL A 266 3.32 -20.36 -9.64
C VAL A 266 3.64 -19.67 -8.31
N LYS A 267 4.04 -20.43 -7.27
CA LYS A 267 4.47 -19.85 -5.98
C LYS A 267 5.69 -18.94 -6.14
N SER A 268 6.70 -19.37 -6.90
CA SER A 268 7.90 -18.57 -7.16
C SER A 268 7.56 -17.28 -7.91
N ALA A 269 6.78 -17.37 -8.98
CA ALA A 269 6.38 -16.22 -9.78
C ALA A 269 5.43 -15.27 -9.02
N LEU A 270 4.52 -15.79 -8.19
CA LEU A 270 3.68 -14.99 -7.29
C LEU A 270 4.55 -14.16 -6.32
N ASN A 271 5.58 -14.78 -5.73
CA ASN A 271 6.50 -14.07 -4.84
C ASN A 271 7.26 -12.95 -5.55
N LEU A 272 7.59 -13.10 -6.85
CA LEU A 272 8.19 -12.01 -7.61
C LEU A 272 7.25 -10.82 -7.72
N LEU A 273 5.95 -11.02 -8.00
CA LEU A 273 4.97 -9.93 -8.06
C LEU A 273 4.70 -9.30 -6.68
N ILE A 274 4.77 -10.08 -5.61
CA ILE A 274 4.73 -9.58 -4.23
C ILE A 274 5.96 -8.70 -3.94
N LEU A 275 7.14 -9.14 -4.33
CA LEU A 275 8.38 -8.35 -4.17
C LEU A 275 8.32 -7.06 -5.00
N ALA A 276 7.78 -7.11 -6.22
CA ALA A 276 7.56 -5.93 -7.06
C ALA A 276 6.53 -4.93 -6.48
N GLY A 277 5.81 -5.32 -5.43
CA GLY A 277 4.78 -4.48 -4.80
C GLY A 277 3.47 -4.43 -5.56
N LEU A 278 3.24 -5.33 -6.53
CA LEU A 278 2.01 -5.39 -7.33
C LEU A 278 0.92 -6.23 -6.65
N LEU A 279 1.34 -7.15 -5.80
CA LEU A 279 0.45 -8.04 -5.06
C LEU A 279 0.82 -8.01 -3.57
N ILE A 280 -0.19 -8.00 -2.72
CA ILE A 280 -0.05 -7.88 -1.27
C ILE A 280 -0.67 -9.12 -0.63
N PRO A 281 0.11 -9.95 0.08
CA PRO A 281 -0.43 -11.09 0.78
C PRO A 281 -1.13 -10.69 2.07
N VAL A 282 -2.27 -11.32 2.34
CA VAL A 282 -2.93 -11.36 3.64
C VAL A 282 -2.83 -12.79 4.13
N THR A 283 -2.09 -13.01 5.20
CA THR A 283 -1.71 -14.36 5.64
C THR A 283 -2.66 -14.86 6.74
N HIS A 284 -3.09 -16.10 6.65
CA HIS A 284 -3.87 -16.73 7.71
C HIS A 284 -3.05 -16.85 8.99
N THR A 285 -3.67 -16.58 10.14
CA THR A 285 -3.12 -16.86 11.47
C THR A 285 -4.16 -17.56 12.34
N SER A 286 -3.70 -18.43 13.24
CA SER A 286 -4.58 -19.07 14.23
C SER A 286 -5.11 -18.12 15.27
N ALA A 287 -4.45 -16.97 15.46
CA ALA A 287 -4.85 -15.86 16.34
C ALA A 287 -5.14 -16.29 17.80
N ASN A 288 -4.30 -17.16 18.38
CA ASN A 288 -4.42 -17.58 19.78
C ASN A 288 -3.70 -16.62 20.74
N GLY A 289 -2.97 -15.61 20.20
CA GLY A 289 -2.25 -14.62 21.01
C GLY A 289 -1.30 -13.77 20.18
N PHE A 290 -0.40 -13.09 20.86
CA PHE A 290 0.60 -12.19 20.29
C PHE A 290 1.98 -12.81 20.23
N PRO A 291 2.80 -12.46 19.20
CA PRO A 291 2.47 -11.66 18.01
C PRO A 291 1.71 -12.48 16.95
N LEU A 292 0.83 -11.83 16.17
CA LEU A 292 -0.02 -12.49 15.17
C LEU A 292 0.77 -13.35 14.16
N GLY A 293 1.96 -12.90 13.79
CA GLY A 293 2.84 -13.61 12.85
C GLY A 293 3.43 -14.92 13.37
N SER A 294 3.39 -15.18 14.69
CA SER A 294 3.96 -16.42 15.27
C SER A 294 3.20 -17.68 14.83
N GLU A 295 1.93 -17.52 14.47
CA GLU A 295 1.06 -18.61 14.04
C GLU A 295 0.60 -18.45 12.59
N ALA A 296 1.35 -17.67 11.80
CA ALA A 296 1.03 -17.41 10.40
C ALA A 296 1.27 -18.66 9.52
N ASP A 297 0.25 -19.03 8.76
CA ASP A 297 0.34 -20.12 7.78
C ASP A 297 0.44 -19.56 6.36
N ASN A 298 1.65 -19.59 5.83
CA ASN A 298 1.96 -19.12 4.48
C ASN A 298 1.34 -19.97 3.36
N SER A 299 0.78 -21.14 3.67
CA SER A 299 0.04 -21.95 2.68
C SER A 299 -1.39 -21.47 2.47
N TYR A 300 -1.89 -20.65 3.40
CA TYR A 300 -3.22 -20.04 3.39
C TYR A 300 -3.09 -18.53 3.28
N ARG A 301 -3.17 -18.02 2.04
CA ARG A 301 -3.08 -16.59 1.75
C ARG A 301 -4.25 -16.13 0.90
N LYS A 302 -4.79 -14.96 1.24
CA LYS A 302 -5.52 -14.11 0.31
C LYS A 302 -4.50 -13.20 -0.38
N ILE A 303 -4.82 -12.73 -1.58
CA ILE A 303 -3.97 -11.77 -2.30
C ILE A 303 -4.82 -10.52 -2.59
N LEU A 304 -4.30 -9.37 -2.20
CA LEU A 304 -4.83 -8.08 -2.61
C LEU A 304 -4.05 -7.59 -3.84
N PHE A 305 -4.76 -6.95 -4.74
CA PHE A 305 -4.15 -6.17 -5.80
C PHE A 305 -3.71 -4.81 -5.22
N PHE A 306 -2.57 -4.28 -5.62
CA PHE A 306 -1.97 -3.10 -4.98
C PHE A 306 -2.73 -1.78 -5.21
N ASP A 307 -3.64 -1.74 -6.19
CA ASP A 307 -4.47 -0.58 -6.53
C ASP A 307 -5.85 -1.01 -7.01
N CYS A 308 -6.90 -0.39 -6.48
CA CYS A 308 -8.28 -0.78 -6.75
C CYS A 308 -8.73 -0.40 -8.17
N GLY A 309 -8.32 0.77 -8.67
CA GLY A 309 -8.67 1.23 -10.03
C GLY A 309 -8.04 0.36 -11.10
N LEU A 310 -6.75 0.06 -10.96
CA LEU A 310 -6.02 -0.83 -11.88
C LEU A 310 -6.58 -2.26 -11.84
N MET A 311 -6.99 -2.75 -10.66
CA MET A 311 -7.63 -4.07 -10.57
C MET A 311 -8.94 -4.12 -11.36
N LEU A 312 -9.81 -3.13 -11.19
CA LEU A 312 -11.08 -3.05 -11.93
C LEU A 312 -10.84 -2.95 -13.44
N ARG A 313 -9.83 -2.17 -13.84
CA ARG A 313 -9.45 -2.04 -15.25
C ARG A 313 -8.96 -3.36 -15.83
N LEU A 314 -8.13 -4.09 -15.11
CA LEU A 314 -7.62 -5.41 -15.51
C LEU A 314 -8.74 -6.46 -15.62
N LEU A 315 -9.80 -6.34 -14.80
CA LEU A 315 -11.00 -7.18 -14.87
C LEU A 315 -11.95 -6.83 -16.02
N GLY A 316 -11.59 -5.85 -16.87
CA GLY A 316 -12.34 -5.52 -18.07
C GLY A 316 -13.56 -4.62 -17.80
N ILE A 317 -13.59 -3.87 -16.70
CA ILE A 317 -14.57 -2.81 -16.52
C ILE A 317 -14.26 -1.73 -17.55
N THR A 318 -14.85 -1.90 -18.73
CA THR A 318 -14.87 -0.93 -19.81
C THR A 318 -16.18 -0.19 -19.68
N ILE A 319 -16.13 1.05 -19.26
CA ILE A 319 -17.30 1.91 -19.34
C ILE A 319 -17.37 2.34 -20.78
N GLY A 320 -18.33 1.77 -21.51
CA GLY A 320 -18.57 2.17 -22.89
C GLY A 320 -19.06 3.62 -22.97
N ASP A 321 -19.10 4.15 -24.17
CA ASP A 321 -19.30 5.52 -24.67
C ASP A 321 -20.33 6.44 -24.02
N THR A 322 -20.80 6.22 -22.81
CA THR A 322 -21.82 7.06 -22.24
C THR A 322 -21.48 7.53 -20.83
N THR A 323 -21.40 8.84 -20.68
CA THR A 323 -21.47 9.60 -19.43
C THR A 323 -22.57 9.03 -18.48
N MET A 324 -23.64 8.45 -19.04
CA MET A 324 -24.70 7.75 -18.32
C MET A 324 -24.20 6.50 -17.57
N LEU A 325 -23.33 5.67 -18.17
CA LEU A 325 -22.84 4.45 -17.52
C LEU A 325 -21.87 4.79 -16.39
N THR A 326 -21.03 5.81 -16.56
CA THR A 326 -20.14 6.31 -15.51
C THR A 326 -20.97 6.83 -14.35
N THR A 327 -21.99 7.62 -14.61
CA THR A 327 -22.93 8.09 -13.59
C THR A 327 -23.68 6.93 -12.94
N GLN A 328 -24.14 5.94 -13.70
CA GLN A 328 -24.82 4.77 -13.16
C GLN A 328 -23.92 3.90 -12.27
N ILE A 329 -22.64 3.71 -12.61
CA ILE A 329 -21.70 2.96 -11.76
C ILE A 329 -21.36 3.78 -10.51
N LEU A 330 -21.19 5.09 -10.62
CA LEU A 330 -20.95 5.98 -9.49
C LEU A 330 -22.19 6.16 -8.60
N THR A 331 -23.39 6.13 -9.19
CA THR A 331 -24.68 6.25 -8.48
C THR A 331 -25.37 4.92 -8.24
N ALA A 332 -24.90 3.82 -8.86
CA ALA A 332 -25.45 2.50 -8.68
C ALA A 332 -25.53 2.18 -7.19
N THR A 333 -26.72 1.83 -6.76
CA THR A 333 -26.88 1.32 -5.41
C THR A 333 -25.99 0.12 -5.22
N ALA A 334 -25.58 -0.10 -3.98
CA ALA A 334 -24.75 -1.25 -3.64
C ALA A 334 -25.28 -2.60 -4.23
N ALA A 335 -26.47 -2.68 -4.83
CA ALA A 335 -27.05 -3.87 -5.47
C ALA A 335 -26.46 -4.24 -6.84
N ASP A 336 -25.86 -3.33 -7.59
CA ASP A 336 -25.62 -3.51 -9.03
C ASP A 336 -24.19 -3.89 -9.44
N LEU A 337 -23.21 -3.86 -8.51
CA LEU A 337 -21.84 -4.26 -8.79
C LEU A 337 -21.59 -5.72 -8.39
N VAL A 338 -21.28 -6.56 -9.36
CA VAL A 338 -20.69 -7.89 -9.10
C VAL A 338 -19.38 -7.70 -8.34
N ASN A 339 -19.16 -8.40 -7.22
CA ASN A 339 -17.96 -8.32 -6.38
C ASN A 339 -17.82 -7.13 -5.41
N LYS A 340 -18.92 -6.55 -4.95
CA LYS A 340 -18.90 -5.46 -3.95
C LYS A 340 -18.11 -5.78 -2.69
N GLY A 341 -18.30 -6.97 -2.15
CA GLY A 341 -17.57 -7.44 -0.97
C GLY A 341 -16.06 -7.40 -1.20
N THR A 342 -15.62 -7.88 -2.38
CA THR A 342 -14.22 -7.87 -2.78
C THR A 342 -13.63 -6.46 -2.82
N MET A 343 -14.37 -5.47 -3.38
CA MET A 343 -13.87 -4.09 -3.44
C MET A 343 -13.79 -3.43 -2.08
N ALA A 344 -14.80 -3.61 -1.23
CA ALA A 344 -14.79 -3.07 0.13
C ALA A 344 -13.63 -3.66 0.95
N GLU A 345 -13.45 -4.98 0.89
CA GLU A 345 -12.36 -5.68 1.58
C GLU A 345 -10.98 -5.26 1.03
N LEU A 346 -10.83 -5.16 -0.30
CA LEU A 346 -9.60 -4.68 -0.93
C LEU A 346 -9.23 -3.27 -0.43
N VAL A 347 -10.16 -2.32 -0.52
CA VAL A 347 -9.91 -0.93 -0.13
C VAL A 347 -9.60 -0.84 1.37
N ALA A 348 -10.34 -1.56 2.22
CA ALA A 348 -10.05 -1.62 3.65
C ALA A 348 -8.62 -2.12 3.92
N GLY A 349 -8.20 -3.20 3.25
CA GLY A 349 -6.85 -3.76 3.41
C GLY A 349 -5.75 -2.81 2.92
N LEU A 350 -5.94 -2.17 1.77
CA LEU A 350 -5.01 -1.18 1.24
C LEU A 350 -4.88 0.03 2.17
N GLU A 351 -6.01 0.61 2.60
CA GLU A 351 -6.01 1.74 3.52
C GLU A 351 -5.32 1.37 4.85
N MET A 352 -5.62 0.21 5.44
CA MET A 352 -4.92 -0.24 6.65
C MET A 352 -3.40 -0.30 6.44
N LEU A 353 -2.95 -0.93 5.35
CA LEU A 353 -1.53 -1.08 5.05
C LEU A 353 -0.83 0.28 4.84
N HIS A 354 -1.46 1.19 4.11
CA HIS A 354 -0.88 2.48 3.75
C HIS A 354 -0.75 3.44 4.94
N TYR A 355 -1.59 3.28 5.97
CA TYR A 355 -1.52 4.08 7.21
C TYR A 355 -0.61 3.49 8.28
N MET A 356 -0.13 2.26 8.12
CA MET A 356 0.93 1.73 8.97
C MET A 356 2.24 2.48 8.76
N THR A 357 3.17 2.40 9.71
CA THR A 357 4.46 3.09 9.58
C THR A 357 5.20 2.69 8.29
N PRO A 358 5.70 3.63 7.47
CA PRO A 358 6.41 3.29 6.25
C PRO A 358 7.80 2.70 6.50
N ASN A 359 8.27 2.67 7.73
CA ASN A 359 9.60 2.21 8.12
C ASN A 359 9.77 0.69 8.12
N LEU A 360 8.65 -0.04 8.00
CA LEU A 360 8.60 -1.50 7.99
C LEU A 360 7.76 -1.97 6.81
N ARG A 361 8.08 -3.16 6.30
CA ARG A 361 7.17 -3.88 5.41
C ARG A 361 6.17 -4.61 6.28
N HIS A 362 4.96 -4.09 6.36
CA HIS A 362 3.90 -4.68 7.15
C HIS A 362 3.28 -5.89 6.48
N GLU A 363 2.78 -6.80 7.30
CA GLU A 363 1.99 -7.94 6.89
C GLU A 363 0.55 -7.76 7.40
N LEU A 364 -0.41 -8.13 6.57
CA LEU A 364 -1.82 -8.19 6.94
C LEU A 364 -2.19 -9.64 7.28
N TYR A 365 -3.03 -9.80 8.26
CA TYR A 365 -3.49 -11.10 8.74
C TYR A 365 -4.99 -11.21 8.65
N TYR A 366 -5.47 -12.44 8.41
CA TYR A 366 -6.87 -12.81 8.48
C TYR A 366 -7.03 -14.13 9.25
N TRP A 367 -8.26 -14.45 9.62
CA TRP A 367 -8.54 -15.73 10.27
C TRP A 367 -9.63 -16.48 9.55
N VAL A 368 -9.49 -17.79 9.48
CA VAL A 368 -10.51 -18.70 8.98
C VAL A 368 -10.57 -19.96 9.84
N ARG A 369 -11.79 -20.37 10.21
CA ARG A 369 -12.03 -21.63 10.87
C ARG A 369 -12.02 -22.73 9.82
N LEU A 370 -11.04 -23.64 9.91
CA LEU A 370 -10.89 -24.80 9.02
C LEU A 370 -11.59 -26.03 9.58
N SER A 371 -12.85 -25.95 9.99
CA SER A 371 -13.61 -27.11 10.46
C SER A 371 -14.59 -27.62 9.39
N LYS A 372 -14.84 -28.96 9.39
CA LYS A 372 -15.69 -29.62 8.37
C LYS A 372 -17.15 -29.11 8.37
N ASN A 373 -17.63 -28.53 9.48
CA ASN A 373 -19.07 -28.23 9.67
C ASN A 373 -19.39 -26.75 9.83
N SER A 374 -18.41 -25.85 9.86
CA SER A 374 -18.65 -24.42 10.09
C SER A 374 -17.55 -23.58 9.48
N LEU A 375 -17.86 -22.90 8.39
CA LEU A 375 -16.97 -21.90 7.80
C LEU A 375 -17.23 -20.57 8.52
N ALA A 376 -16.20 -20.04 9.19
CA ALA A 376 -16.20 -18.70 9.74
C ALA A 376 -14.89 -18.03 9.30
N GLU A 377 -14.96 -16.78 8.89
CA GLU A 377 -13.82 -16.01 8.41
C GLU A 377 -13.91 -14.60 8.96
N ILE A 378 -12.77 -14.02 9.36
CA ILE A 378 -12.58 -12.62 9.70
C ILE A 378 -11.62 -12.02 8.69
N ASP A 379 -12.05 -10.93 8.06
CA ASP A 379 -11.37 -10.35 6.92
C ASP A 379 -9.97 -9.83 7.27
N TYR A 380 -9.83 -9.13 8.43
CA TYR A 380 -8.55 -8.64 8.92
C TYR A 380 -8.42 -8.75 10.44
N LEU A 381 -7.17 -8.90 10.88
CA LEU A 381 -6.80 -8.87 12.28
C LEU A 381 -5.70 -7.83 12.48
N LEU A 382 -5.90 -6.92 13.42
CA LEU A 382 -4.89 -5.94 13.81
C LEU A 382 -4.44 -6.17 15.26
N PRO A 383 -3.19 -5.86 15.57
CA PRO A 383 -2.76 -5.72 16.95
C PRO A 383 -3.36 -4.47 17.59
N SER A 384 -3.93 -4.61 18.79
CA SER A 384 -4.41 -3.47 19.56
C SER A 384 -4.09 -3.72 21.04
N HIS A 385 -3.15 -2.95 21.57
CA HIS A 385 -2.64 -3.08 22.96
C HIS A 385 -2.25 -4.53 23.32
N LEU A 386 -2.09 -5.36 23.60
CA LEU A 386 -1.83 -6.78 23.85
C LEU A 386 -3.00 -7.69 23.44
N ASN A 387 -3.99 -7.13 22.72
CA ASN A 387 -5.15 -7.85 22.22
C ASN A 387 -5.20 -7.92 20.71
N ILE A 388 -6.02 -8.79 20.20
CA ILE A 388 -6.32 -8.93 18.77
C ILE A 388 -7.61 -8.18 18.49
N LEU A 389 -7.59 -7.27 17.53
CA LEU A 389 -8.76 -6.52 17.08
C LEU A 389 -9.24 -7.11 15.75
N PRO A 390 -10.35 -7.87 15.75
CA PRO A 390 -10.94 -8.38 14.52
C PRO A 390 -11.69 -7.28 13.77
N ILE A 391 -11.51 -7.26 12.45
CA ILE A 391 -12.17 -6.32 11.54
C ILE A 391 -12.95 -7.12 10.51
N GLU A 392 -14.27 -6.92 10.51
CA GLU A 392 -15.19 -7.48 9.54
C GLU A 392 -15.59 -6.39 8.55
N VAL A 393 -15.43 -6.65 7.25
CA VAL A 393 -15.76 -5.70 6.19
C VAL A 393 -17.06 -6.08 5.48
N LYS A 394 -17.97 -5.14 5.32
CA LYS A 394 -19.24 -5.32 4.63
C LYS A 394 -19.45 -4.27 3.55
N ALA A 395 -19.86 -4.71 2.38
CA ALA A 395 -20.13 -3.81 1.24
C ALA A 395 -21.44 -3.02 1.34
N GLY A 396 -22.29 -3.32 2.34
CA GLY A 396 -23.60 -2.69 2.51
C GLY A 396 -24.08 -2.76 3.96
N ASN A 397 -25.28 -2.22 4.16
CA ASN A 397 -25.90 -2.12 5.50
C ASN A 397 -26.45 -3.46 6.02
N GLN A 398 -26.54 -4.48 5.17
CA GLN A 398 -27.02 -5.81 5.52
C GLN A 398 -25.90 -6.83 5.49
N GLY A 399 -25.87 -7.69 6.49
CA GLY A 399 -24.93 -8.82 6.58
C GLY A 399 -24.86 -9.36 7.99
N GLY A 400 -25.05 -10.67 8.11
CA GLY A 400 -24.91 -11.34 9.42
C GLY A 400 -23.47 -11.29 9.91
N MET A 401 -23.27 -11.17 11.20
CA MET A 401 -21.95 -11.16 11.85
C MET A 401 -21.65 -12.50 12.57
N LYS A 402 -22.20 -13.59 12.05
CA LYS A 402 -22.05 -14.92 12.66
C LYS A 402 -20.58 -15.33 12.81
N SER A 403 -19.75 -15.03 11.79
CA SER A 403 -18.32 -15.30 11.84
C SER A 403 -17.61 -14.49 12.91
N LEU A 404 -17.98 -13.20 13.05
CA LEU A 404 -17.41 -12.31 14.05
C LEU A 404 -17.74 -12.80 15.47
N TRP A 405 -19.01 -13.13 15.73
CA TRP A 405 -19.41 -13.67 17.04
C TRP A 405 -18.71 -14.98 17.37
N ALA A 406 -18.60 -15.89 16.38
CA ALA A 406 -17.91 -17.15 16.55
C ALA A 406 -16.42 -16.94 16.87
N PHE A 407 -15.75 -16.01 16.19
CA PHE A 407 -14.36 -15.66 16.45
C PHE A 407 -14.17 -15.04 17.84
N MET A 408 -14.98 -14.02 18.17
CA MET A 408 -14.89 -13.31 19.45
C MET A 408 -15.11 -14.28 20.63
N ARG A 409 -16.01 -15.24 20.47
CA ARG A 409 -16.25 -16.29 21.48
C ARG A 409 -15.06 -17.24 21.59
N GLU A 410 -14.56 -17.74 20.48
CA GLU A 410 -13.44 -18.69 20.45
C GLU A 410 -12.14 -18.10 20.99
N LYS A 411 -11.93 -16.80 20.77
CA LYS A 411 -10.72 -16.08 21.17
C LYS A 411 -10.89 -15.23 22.43
N HIS A 412 -12.06 -15.29 23.10
CA HIS A 412 -12.38 -14.52 24.30
C HIS A 412 -12.19 -13.01 24.13
N ILE A 413 -12.58 -12.48 22.94
CA ILE A 413 -12.46 -11.08 22.58
C ILE A 413 -13.78 -10.37 22.81
N THR A 414 -13.72 -9.17 23.41
CA THR A 414 -14.90 -8.35 23.71
C THR A 414 -15.09 -7.17 22.79
N GLU A 415 -14.06 -6.79 22.03
CA GLU A 415 -14.09 -5.64 21.14
C GLU A 415 -13.86 -6.07 19.69
N ALA A 416 -14.56 -5.44 18.76
CA ALA A 416 -14.42 -5.68 17.33
C ALA A 416 -14.75 -4.42 16.52
N ILE A 417 -14.34 -4.42 15.24
CA ILE A 417 -14.71 -3.39 14.29
C ILE A 417 -15.51 -4.01 13.14
N ARG A 418 -16.56 -3.29 12.75
CA ARG A 418 -17.25 -3.48 11.48
C ARG A 418 -16.97 -2.30 10.59
N CYS A 419 -16.37 -2.56 9.42
CA CYS A 419 -16.20 -1.56 8.35
C CYS A 419 -17.32 -1.74 7.32
N SER A 420 -18.08 -0.69 7.03
CA SER A 420 -19.16 -0.74 6.05
C SER A 420 -19.38 0.61 5.36
N LEU A 421 -20.41 0.72 4.53
CA LEU A 421 -20.87 2.02 4.02
C LEU A 421 -21.84 2.74 4.97
N GLU A 422 -22.06 2.21 6.18
CA GLU A 422 -22.81 2.90 7.24
C GLU A 422 -21.98 4.04 7.84
N ASN A 423 -22.66 5.01 8.45
CA ASN A 423 -22.01 6.09 9.19
C ASN A 423 -21.36 5.56 10.47
N PHE A 424 -20.58 6.38 11.16
CA PHE A 424 -20.01 6.03 12.46
C PHE A 424 -21.12 5.62 13.43
N GLY A 425 -20.85 4.58 14.18
CA GLY A 425 -21.79 4.05 15.16
C GLY A 425 -21.14 2.98 16.04
N GLU A 426 -21.93 2.46 16.96
CA GLU A 426 -21.53 1.36 17.83
C GLU A 426 -22.76 0.59 18.29
N PHE A 427 -22.57 -0.66 18.65
CA PHE A 427 -23.60 -1.43 19.32
C PHE A 427 -22.99 -2.51 20.20
N CYS A 428 -23.79 -2.95 21.19
CA CYS A 428 -23.42 -4.03 22.09
C CYS A 428 -24.26 -5.27 21.77
N TYR A 429 -23.61 -6.42 21.89
CA TYR A 429 -24.25 -7.73 21.76
C TYR A 429 -24.01 -8.54 23.04
N THR A 430 -25.09 -9.02 23.67
CA THR A 430 -24.99 -9.96 24.80
C THR A 430 -24.95 -11.39 24.27
N ASP A 431 -23.79 -12.04 24.40
CA ASP A 431 -23.56 -13.40 23.93
C ASP A 431 -24.06 -14.43 24.95
N LYS A 432 -25.30 -14.88 24.75
CA LYS A 432 -25.95 -15.87 25.63
C LYS A 432 -25.26 -17.24 25.62
N GLU A 433 -24.51 -17.53 24.57
CA GLU A 433 -23.76 -18.79 24.46
C GLU A 433 -22.38 -18.70 25.15
N ASP A 434 -22.00 -17.52 25.66
CA ASP A 434 -20.76 -17.25 26.38
C ASP A 434 -21.05 -16.49 27.69
N GLN A 435 -21.84 -17.09 28.57
CA GLN A 435 -22.11 -16.60 29.92
C GLN A 435 -22.60 -15.13 29.99
N ASP A 436 -23.43 -14.73 29.02
CA ASP A 436 -23.93 -13.35 28.88
C ASP A 436 -22.81 -12.29 28.71
N THR A 437 -21.66 -12.68 28.17
CA THR A 437 -20.57 -11.75 27.89
C THR A 437 -21.05 -10.64 26.96
N ILE A 438 -20.79 -9.38 27.36
CA ILE A 438 -21.10 -8.21 26.55
C ILE A 438 -19.95 -7.97 25.57
N ARG A 439 -20.27 -7.90 24.27
CA ARG A 439 -19.33 -7.62 23.19
C ARG A 439 -19.65 -6.29 22.55
N HIS A 440 -18.63 -5.47 22.36
CA HIS A 440 -18.73 -4.15 21.76
C HIS A 440 -18.25 -4.19 20.30
N VAL A 441 -19.04 -3.62 19.40
CA VAL A 441 -18.67 -3.49 18.01
C VAL A 441 -18.77 -2.03 17.60
N ASN A 442 -17.63 -1.47 17.22
CA ASN A 442 -17.57 -0.14 16.65
C ASN A 442 -17.78 -0.22 15.14
N ILE A 443 -18.67 0.61 14.60
CA ILE A 443 -18.91 0.75 13.16
C ILE A 443 -18.06 1.91 12.65
N PHE A 444 -17.18 1.59 11.70
CA PHE A 444 -16.41 2.60 10.97
C PHE A 444 -16.87 2.62 9.51
N PRO A 445 -17.18 3.82 8.97
CA PRO A 445 -17.36 3.97 7.54
C PRO A 445 -16.10 3.52 6.78
N LEU A 446 -16.28 2.87 5.64
CA LEU A 446 -15.16 2.40 4.82
C LEU A 446 -14.22 3.56 4.39
N TYR A 447 -14.74 4.78 4.26
CA TYR A 447 -13.95 5.99 4.01
C TYR A 447 -13.14 6.49 5.23
N ALA A 448 -13.26 5.84 6.39
CA ALA A 448 -12.61 6.23 7.64
C ALA A 448 -11.68 5.14 8.22
N VAL A 449 -11.29 4.14 7.42
CA VAL A 449 -10.37 3.07 7.84
C VAL A 449 -9.06 3.61 8.40
N SER A 450 -8.58 4.74 7.88
CA SER A 450 -7.39 5.43 8.39
C SER A 450 -7.46 5.77 9.89
N GLN A 451 -8.66 6.04 10.43
CA GLN A 451 -8.83 6.35 11.85
C GLN A 451 -8.64 5.11 12.75
N ILE A 452 -8.94 3.91 12.24
CA ILE A 452 -8.70 2.65 12.96
C ILE A 452 -7.20 2.50 13.26
N ILE A 453 -6.36 2.70 12.26
CA ILE A 453 -4.90 2.59 12.43
C ILE A 453 -4.38 3.71 13.36
N LYS A 454 -4.88 4.94 13.21
CA LYS A 454 -4.49 6.06 14.08
C LYS A 454 -4.87 5.80 15.54
N SER A 455 -6.05 5.22 15.82
CA SER A 455 -6.48 4.91 17.19
C SER A 455 -5.65 3.77 17.81
N THR A 456 -5.27 2.76 17.06
CA THR A 456 -4.44 1.66 17.55
C THR A 456 -2.99 2.07 17.80
N THR A 457 -2.48 3.11 17.12
CA THR A 457 -1.09 3.59 17.25
C THR A 457 -0.92 4.76 18.22
N SER A 458 -1.94 5.61 18.41
CA SER A 458 -1.86 6.81 19.26
C SER A 458 -1.83 6.52 20.76
N ASN A 459 -2.22 5.35 21.21
CA ASN A 459 -2.22 4.96 22.62
C ASN A 459 -0.91 4.27 23.06
N THR A 460 0.14 4.31 22.23
CA THR A 460 1.45 3.69 22.50
C THR A 460 2.54 4.72 22.86
N MET A 461 2.18 5.99 23.11
CA MET A 461 3.10 7.04 23.59
C MET A 461 2.87 7.38 25.04
#